data_7ebf6b965d716d03a6ad426d3dd80d16
#
_entry.id   7ebf6b965d716d03a6ad426d3dd80d16
#
_cell.length_a   1.000
_cell.length_b   1.000
_cell.length_c   1.000
_cell.angle_alpha   90.00
_cell.angle_beta   90.00
_cell.angle_gamma   90.00
#
_symmetry.space_group_name_H-M   'P 1'
#
loop_
_entity.id
_entity.type
_entity.pdbx_description
1 polymer ?
#
loop_
_entity_poly.entity_id
_entity_poly.type
_entity_poly.pdbx_seq_one_letter_code
_entity_poly.pdbx_strand_id
1 'polypeptide(L)'
;MEDVCIEDDKKTDKRKKKSKNKNNPRLNYKCIGYWRENHGHPIFGVSVNHHLSPTDPVVFATVGYNRVTIYEVMRDSNKLLQCYADPDTDENFYTCAWSWDSDTGRPVLAAGGCRGIIRVFSPASMNCIR
;
A
#
# COMPACT_ATOMS: atom_id res chain seq x y z
N MET A 1 60.48 -10.66 -41.40
CA MET A 1 59.26 -11.09 -42.09
C MET A 1 58.95 -12.48 -41.60
N GLU A 2 58.19 -12.57 -40.54
CA GLU A 2 57.61 -13.86 -40.10
C GLU A 2 56.27 -13.52 -39.47
N ASP A 3 55.19 -14.04 -40.12
CA ASP A 3 53.83 -13.85 -39.71
C ASP A 3 53.54 -14.81 -38.56
N VAL A 4 53.17 -14.26 -37.40
CA VAL A 4 52.70 -15.05 -36.26
C VAL A 4 51.16 -15.09 -36.30
N CYS A 5 50.63 -16.24 -36.67
CA CYS A 5 49.22 -16.55 -36.54
C CYS A 5 48.84 -16.71 -35.07
N ILE A 6 47.91 -15.91 -34.58
CA ILE A 6 47.28 -16.06 -33.25
C ILE A 6 46.00 -16.88 -33.47
N GLU A 7 46.00 -18.09 -32.91
CA GLU A 7 44.79 -18.95 -32.88
C GLU A 7 43.76 -18.44 -31.86
N ASP A 8 42.58 -18.18 -32.34
CA ASP A 8 41.43 -17.81 -31.53
C ASP A 8 40.85 -19.03 -30.79
N ASP A 9 41.13 -19.12 -29.50
CA ASP A 9 40.48 -20.09 -28.60
C ASP A 9 39.01 -19.69 -28.38
N LYS A 10 38.12 -20.31 -29.15
CA LYS A 10 36.66 -20.23 -28.92
C LYS A 10 36.28 -21.09 -27.72
N LYS A 11 36.27 -20.48 -26.52
CA LYS A 11 35.58 -21.04 -25.35
C LYS A 11 34.07 -20.98 -25.57
N THR A 12 33.48 -22.13 -25.91
CA THR A 12 32.02 -22.31 -25.95
C THR A 12 31.47 -22.32 -24.54
N ASP A 13 30.92 -21.18 -24.13
CA ASP A 13 30.17 -21.03 -22.87
C ASP A 13 28.83 -21.77 -22.94
N LYS A 14 28.81 -23.00 -22.41
CA LYS A 14 27.60 -23.80 -22.28
C LYS A 14 26.74 -23.23 -21.16
N ARG A 15 25.96 -22.21 -21.44
CA ARG A 15 24.91 -21.71 -20.54
C ARG A 15 23.90 -22.82 -20.27
N LYS A 16 23.96 -23.43 -19.09
CA LYS A 16 22.94 -24.35 -18.60
C LYS A 16 21.58 -23.68 -18.62
N LYS A 17 20.70 -24.07 -19.52
CA LYS A 17 19.30 -23.65 -19.54
C LYS A 17 18.67 -24.14 -18.23
N LYS A 18 18.41 -23.22 -17.28
CA LYS A 18 17.62 -23.53 -16.08
C LYS A 18 16.25 -24.01 -16.54
N SER A 19 15.90 -25.25 -16.20
CA SER A 19 14.57 -25.81 -16.44
C SER A 19 13.54 -24.92 -15.78
N LYS A 20 12.65 -24.32 -16.57
CA LYS A 20 11.51 -23.55 -16.07
C LYS A 20 10.57 -24.55 -15.38
N ASN A 21 10.47 -24.44 -14.06
CA ASN A 21 9.53 -25.22 -13.25
C ASN A 21 8.10 -24.89 -13.72
N LYS A 22 7.46 -25.83 -14.45
CA LYS A 22 6.19 -25.64 -15.15
C LYS A 22 4.96 -25.67 -14.22
N ASN A 23 5.15 -25.86 -12.90
CA ASN A 23 4.05 -26.14 -11.96
C ASN A 23 3.68 -24.98 -11.03
N ASN A 24 4.15 -23.76 -11.29
CA ASN A 24 3.69 -22.62 -10.52
C ASN A 24 2.63 -21.85 -11.34
N PRO A 25 1.33 -21.96 -11.01
CA PRO A 25 0.31 -21.18 -11.71
C PRO A 25 0.67 -19.71 -11.56
N ARG A 26 0.94 -19.05 -12.67
CA ARG A 26 1.15 -17.59 -12.67
C ARG A 26 -0.16 -16.95 -12.29
N LEU A 27 -0.24 -16.41 -11.08
CA LEU A 27 -1.37 -15.56 -10.69
C LEU A 27 -1.35 -14.33 -11.60
N ASN A 28 -2.33 -14.25 -12.47
CA ASN A 28 -2.53 -13.08 -13.31
C ASN A 28 -3.47 -12.13 -12.59
N TYR A 29 -2.94 -10.98 -12.18
CA TYR A 29 -3.75 -9.91 -11.61
C TYR A 29 -4.36 -9.05 -12.71
N LYS A 30 -5.62 -8.69 -12.54
CA LYS A 30 -6.33 -7.76 -13.41
C LYS A 30 -6.83 -6.59 -12.56
N CYS A 31 -6.61 -5.36 -13.02
CA CYS A 31 -7.27 -4.19 -12.43
C CYS A 31 -8.78 -4.30 -12.72
N ILE A 32 -9.58 -4.39 -11.68
CA ILE A 32 -11.04 -4.51 -11.74
C ILE A 32 -11.76 -3.18 -11.51
N GLY A 33 -11.03 -2.16 -11.05
CA GLY A 33 -11.56 -0.83 -10.80
C GLY A 33 -10.48 0.15 -10.36
N TYR A 34 -10.82 1.41 -10.38
CA TYR A 34 -10.01 2.48 -9.83
C TYR A 34 -10.88 3.50 -9.11
N TRP A 35 -10.30 4.20 -8.15
CA TRP A 35 -10.96 5.25 -7.40
C TRP A 35 -10.09 6.51 -7.37
N ARG A 36 -10.69 7.67 -7.49
CA ARG A 36 -10.00 8.96 -7.38
C ARG A 36 -10.59 9.76 -6.23
N GLU A 37 -9.74 10.19 -5.32
CA GLU A 37 -10.12 11.16 -4.29
C GLU A 37 -10.14 12.58 -4.85
N ASN A 38 -10.99 13.42 -4.24
CA ASN A 38 -11.28 14.77 -4.76
C ASN A 38 -10.37 15.87 -4.22
N HIS A 39 -9.35 15.52 -3.42
CA HIS A 39 -8.44 16.54 -2.85
C HIS A 39 -7.38 17.05 -3.84
N GLY A 40 -7.24 16.43 -5.01
CA GLY A 40 -6.32 16.89 -6.06
C GLY A 40 -4.84 16.63 -5.81
N HIS A 41 -4.49 15.89 -4.76
CA HIS A 41 -3.11 15.57 -4.39
C HIS A 41 -2.82 14.07 -4.52
N PRO A 42 -1.54 13.66 -4.57
CA PRO A 42 -1.17 12.25 -4.58
C PRO A 42 -1.63 11.52 -3.32
N ILE A 43 -1.97 10.24 -3.49
CA ILE A 43 -2.14 9.30 -2.39
C ILE A 43 -0.78 8.63 -2.17
N PHE A 44 -0.25 8.74 -0.95
CA PHE A 44 1.05 8.18 -0.58
C PHE A 44 0.97 6.83 0.12
N GLY A 45 -0.16 6.54 0.77
CA GLY A 45 -0.34 5.29 1.47
C GLY A 45 -1.77 4.76 1.37
N VAL A 46 -1.85 3.44 1.31
CA VAL A 46 -3.10 2.68 1.37
C VAL A 46 -2.89 1.51 2.32
N SER A 47 -3.81 1.30 3.26
CA SER A 47 -3.72 0.21 4.22
C SER A 47 -5.08 -0.42 4.44
N VAL A 48 -5.16 -1.74 4.28
CA VAL A 48 -6.40 -2.51 4.53
C VAL A 48 -6.47 -2.89 6.01
N ASN A 49 -7.65 -2.79 6.60
CA ASN A 49 -7.88 -3.19 7.97
C ASN A 49 -8.04 -4.72 8.06
N HIS A 50 -6.98 -5.39 8.47
CA HIS A 50 -6.95 -6.85 8.66
C HIS A 50 -7.45 -7.31 10.05
N HIS A 51 -7.87 -6.38 10.91
CA HIS A 51 -8.35 -6.67 12.27
C HIS A 51 -9.87 -6.89 12.32
N LEU A 52 -10.56 -6.81 11.19
CA LEU A 52 -11.98 -7.11 11.07
C LEU A 52 -12.20 -8.61 10.87
N SER A 53 -13.39 -9.08 11.23
CA SER A 53 -13.80 -10.46 10.97
C SER A 53 -13.86 -10.73 9.46
N PRO A 54 -13.58 -11.95 8.98
CA PRO A 54 -13.74 -12.34 7.58
C PRO A 54 -15.15 -12.13 7.02
N THR A 55 -16.15 -12.03 7.89
CA THR A 55 -17.56 -11.77 7.52
C THR A 55 -17.91 -10.30 7.45
N ASP A 56 -17.03 -9.43 7.99
CA ASP A 56 -17.24 -7.99 7.95
C ASP A 56 -16.86 -7.42 6.58
N PRO A 57 -17.45 -6.29 6.19
CA PRO A 57 -17.03 -5.57 4.99
C PRO A 57 -15.54 -5.21 5.05
N VAL A 58 -14.87 -5.29 3.90
CA VAL A 58 -13.47 -4.86 3.79
C VAL A 58 -13.40 -3.34 3.95
N VAL A 59 -12.58 -2.90 4.89
CA VAL A 59 -12.32 -1.49 5.16
C VAL A 59 -10.85 -1.17 4.87
N PHE A 60 -10.58 -0.06 4.24
CA PHE A 60 -9.22 0.43 4.01
C PHE A 60 -9.11 1.92 4.27
N ALA A 61 -7.90 2.36 4.57
CA ALA A 61 -7.56 3.77 4.72
C ALA A 61 -6.60 4.21 3.62
N THR A 62 -6.74 5.46 3.21
CA THR A 62 -5.81 6.17 2.35
C THR A 62 -5.24 7.38 3.08
N VAL A 63 -4.01 7.73 2.76
CA VAL A 63 -3.39 8.97 3.23
C VAL A 63 -2.74 9.71 2.06
N GLY A 64 -2.93 11.01 2.05
CA GLY A 64 -2.33 11.90 1.07
C GLY A 64 -2.69 13.34 1.38
N TYR A 65 -1.74 14.26 1.14
CA TYR A 65 -1.89 15.62 1.58
C TYR A 65 -2.15 15.66 3.11
N ASN A 66 -2.92 16.59 3.61
CA ASN A 66 -3.28 16.68 5.03
C ASN A 66 -4.48 15.80 5.42
N ARG A 67 -4.78 14.72 4.67
CA ARG A 67 -6.00 13.93 4.85
C ARG A 67 -5.70 12.46 5.15
N VAL A 68 -6.54 11.91 6.00
CA VAL A 68 -6.68 10.47 6.25
C VAL A 68 -8.13 10.11 5.98
N THR A 69 -8.35 9.22 5.02
CA THR A 69 -9.70 8.86 4.57
C THR A 69 -9.93 7.37 4.74
N ILE A 70 -11.09 6.99 5.22
CA ILE A 70 -11.46 5.59 5.48
C ILE A 70 -12.66 5.23 4.60
N TYR A 71 -12.53 4.11 3.88
CA TYR A 71 -13.53 3.58 2.97
C TYR A 71 -13.92 2.16 3.31
N GLU A 72 -15.17 1.84 3.00
CA GLU A 72 -15.69 0.48 2.92
C GLU A 72 -15.76 0.05 1.45
N VAL A 73 -15.23 -1.12 1.15
CA VAL A 73 -15.30 -1.69 -0.20
C VAL A 73 -16.70 -2.20 -0.48
N MET A 74 -17.33 -1.69 -1.51
CA MET A 74 -18.60 -2.16 -2.03
C MET A 74 -18.37 -2.95 -3.32
N ARG A 75 -19.41 -3.60 -3.83
CA ARG A 75 -19.29 -4.42 -5.04
C ARG A 75 -18.79 -3.64 -6.26
N ASP A 76 -19.32 -2.43 -6.48
CA ASP A 76 -19.05 -1.63 -7.68
C ASP A 76 -18.55 -0.22 -7.36
N SER A 77 -18.24 0.06 -6.08
CA SER A 77 -17.83 1.38 -5.61
C SER A 77 -17.11 1.28 -4.26
N ASN A 78 -16.67 2.42 -3.74
CA ASN A 78 -16.21 2.52 -2.36
C ASN A 78 -17.08 3.53 -1.62
N LYS A 79 -17.54 3.16 -0.45
CA LYS A 79 -18.31 4.04 0.43
C LYS A 79 -17.36 4.78 1.36
N LEU A 80 -17.39 6.10 1.32
CA LEU A 80 -16.69 6.93 2.29
C LEU A 80 -17.30 6.73 3.68
N LEU A 81 -16.50 6.28 4.63
CA LEU A 81 -16.91 6.17 6.03
C LEU A 81 -16.52 7.41 6.82
N GLN A 82 -15.26 7.82 6.71
CA GLN A 82 -14.69 8.93 7.48
C GLN A 82 -13.59 9.65 6.70
N CYS A 83 -13.44 10.94 6.94
CA CYS A 83 -12.33 11.74 6.46
C CYS A 83 -11.86 12.65 7.58
N TYR A 84 -10.61 12.53 7.95
CA TYR A 84 -9.92 13.48 8.80
C TYR A 84 -9.07 14.42 7.93
N ALA A 85 -9.17 15.72 8.18
CA ALA A 85 -8.29 16.72 7.60
C ALA A 85 -7.50 17.38 8.74
N ASP A 86 -6.16 17.34 8.64
CA ASP A 86 -5.32 18.01 9.62
C ASP A 86 -5.49 19.54 9.51
N PRO A 87 -5.58 20.26 10.63
CA PRO A 87 -5.63 21.72 10.62
C PRO A 87 -4.41 22.40 10.01
N ASP A 88 -3.25 21.74 10.11
CA ASP A 88 -2.03 22.17 9.42
C ASP A 88 -2.11 21.79 7.94
N THR A 89 -2.34 22.77 7.08
CA THR A 89 -2.41 22.59 5.63
C THR A 89 -1.06 22.25 4.98
N ASP A 90 0.03 22.43 5.70
CA ASP A 90 1.37 22.03 5.25
C ASP A 90 1.72 20.59 5.67
N GLU A 91 0.86 19.91 6.42
CA GLU A 91 1.02 18.47 6.67
C GLU A 91 0.85 17.68 5.37
N ASN A 92 1.69 16.68 5.18
CA ASN A 92 1.56 15.68 4.15
C ASN A 92 1.73 14.31 4.77
N PHE A 93 0.66 13.57 4.89
CA PHE A 93 0.71 12.18 5.36
C PHE A 93 1.30 11.27 4.29
N TYR A 94 2.31 10.48 4.65
CA TYR A 94 3.01 9.57 3.74
C TYR A 94 2.63 8.12 3.94
N THR A 95 2.25 7.74 5.15
CA THR A 95 1.98 6.35 5.50
C THR A 95 0.89 6.23 6.54
N CYS A 96 0.22 5.08 6.54
CA CYS A 96 -0.70 4.71 7.60
C CYS A 96 -0.63 3.20 7.86
N ALA A 97 -1.03 2.80 9.05
CA ALA A 97 -1.12 1.40 9.44
C ALA A 97 -2.26 1.19 10.43
N TRP A 98 -2.98 0.08 10.24
CA TRP A 98 -3.98 -0.37 11.20
C TRP A 98 -3.33 -1.12 12.35
N SER A 99 -3.91 -1.00 13.52
CA SER A 99 -3.57 -1.73 14.72
C SER A 99 -4.83 -1.99 15.54
N TRP A 100 -4.63 -2.58 16.68
CA TRP A 100 -5.68 -2.93 17.63
C TRP A 100 -5.39 -2.30 18.97
N ASP A 101 -6.38 -1.60 19.52
CA ASP A 101 -6.31 -1.08 20.87
C ASP A 101 -6.73 -2.18 21.84
N SER A 102 -5.79 -2.63 22.68
CA SER A 102 -6.02 -3.69 23.66
C SER A 102 -7.01 -3.29 24.76
N ASP A 103 -7.08 -2.02 25.09
CA ASP A 103 -7.90 -1.52 26.18
C ASP A 103 -9.38 -1.43 25.78
N THR A 104 -9.64 -1.01 24.58
CA THR A 104 -11.00 -0.85 24.06
C THR A 104 -11.49 -2.01 23.21
N GLY A 105 -10.58 -2.90 22.77
CA GLY A 105 -10.89 -3.99 21.85
C GLY A 105 -11.34 -3.51 20.48
N ARG A 106 -10.83 -2.37 19.99
CA ARG A 106 -11.24 -1.75 18.72
C ARG A 106 -10.06 -1.47 17.81
N PRO A 107 -10.25 -1.49 16.48
CA PRO A 107 -9.22 -1.09 15.54
C PRO A 107 -8.88 0.40 15.70
N VAL A 108 -7.60 0.70 15.58
CA VAL A 108 -7.05 2.06 15.52
C VAL A 108 -6.19 2.20 14.27
N LEU A 109 -6.06 3.42 13.78
CA LEU A 109 -5.27 3.75 12.61
C LEU A 109 -4.21 4.77 13.01
N ALA A 110 -2.95 4.49 12.75
CA ALA A 110 -1.86 5.44 12.90
C ALA A 110 -1.47 6.02 11.53
N ALA A 111 -1.21 7.31 11.45
CA ALA A 111 -0.69 7.97 10.26
C ALA A 111 0.46 8.90 10.61
N GLY A 112 1.45 8.96 9.73
CA GLY A 112 2.62 9.82 9.86
C GLY A 112 2.97 10.50 8.55
N GLY A 113 3.57 11.67 8.65
CA GLY A 113 3.86 12.50 7.50
C GLY A 113 5.06 13.43 7.68
N CYS A 114 5.09 14.51 6.91
CA CYS A 114 6.23 15.41 6.77
C CYS A 114 6.58 16.19 8.03
N ARG A 115 5.62 16.36 8.95
CA ARG A 115 5.85 17.05 10.23
C ARG A 115 6.55 16.20 11.28
N GLY A 116 6.79 14.90 11.00
CA GLY A 116 7.40 13.98 11.96
C GLY A 116 6.50 13.67 13.16
N ILE A 117 5.20 13.88 13.04
CA ILE A 117 4.19 13.61 14.07
C ILE A 117 3.43 12.35 13.66
N ILE A 118 3.24 11.43 14.60
CA ILE A 118 2.36 10.28 14.42
C ILE A 118 1.03 10.61 15.09
N ARG A 119 -0.03 10.55 14.30
CA ARG A 119 -1.41 10.72 14.78
C ARG A 119 -2.09 9.38 14.85
N VAL A 120 -2.82 9.13 15.92
CA VAL A 120 -3.59 7.91 16.11
C VAL A 120 -5.08 8.26 16.09
N PHE A 121 -5.82 7.57 15.26
CA PHE A 121 -7.25 7.77 15.06
C PHE A 121 -8.00 6.57 15.58
N SER A 122 -9.10 6.84 16.28
CA SER A 122 -10.09 5.83 16.61
C SER A 122 -11.29 5.98 15.68
N PRO A 123 -11.46 5.11 14.67
CA PRO A 123 -12.61 5.19 13.76
C PRO A 123 -13.94 5.07 14.48
N ALA A 124 -13.97 4.35 15.60
CA ALA A 124 -15.19 4.17 16.39
C ALA A 124 -15.66 5.45 17.08
N SER A 125 -14.74 6.35 17.46
CA SER A 125 -15.06 7.64 18.11
C SER A 125 -14.98 8.82 17.15
N MET A 126 -14.54 8.61 15.93
CA MET A 126 -14.34 9.63 14.88
C MET A 126 -13.34 10.74 15.29
N ASN A 127 -12.44 10.45 16.22
CA ASN A 127 -11.50 11.42 16.76
C ASN A 127 -10.05 10.98 16.56
N CYS A 128 -9.17 11.96 16.39
CA CYS A 128 -7.75 11.78 16.64
C CYS A 128 -7.53 11.75 18.16
N ILE A 129 -6.94 10.66 18.65
CA ILE A 129 -6.77 10.42 20.10
C ILE A 129 -5.35 10.68 20.58
N ARG A 130 -4.37 10.79 19.65
CA ARG A 130 -2.97 11.13 19.92
C ARG A 130 -2.31 11.72 18.68
#